data_2172264e10abc06245eafc7465c08bb1
#
_entry.id   2172264e10abc06245eafc7465c08bb1
#
_cell.length_a   1.000
_cell.length_b   1.000
_cell.length_c   1.000
_cell.angle_alpha   90.00
_cell.angle_beta   90.00
_cell.angle_gamma   90.00
#
_symmetry.space_group_name_H-M   'P 1'
#
loop_
_entity.id
_entity.type
_entity.pdbx_description
1 polymer ?
#
loop_
_entity_poly.entity_id
_entity_poly.type
_entity_poly.pdbx_seq_one_letter_code
_entity_poly.pdbx_strand_id
1 'polypeptide(L)'
;RGVEVCTDLVSLSIDEFPVLFIAAACARGQTVVTGAEELRHKESDRLGVMATGLRILGVSVTEYSDGLSIEGGSISGGRIDSQGDHRIAMAFTIASLAAKGAIEILRTEEVATSFPDFVSVATRSGLAIEVVRSRGKDDLSDE
;
A
#
# COMPACT_ATOMS: atom_id res chain seq x y z
N ARG A 1 10.72 -16.03 0.28
CA ARG A 1 11.82 -15.73 -0.64
C ARG A 1 11.31 -14.87 -1.77
N GLY A 2 12.17 -13.97 -2.30
CA GLY A 2 11.89 -13.22 -3.51
C GLY A 2 11.71 -14.14 -4.71
N VAL A 3 10.91 -13.72 -5.66
CA VAL A 3 10.58 -14.48 -6.87
C VAL A 3 10.45 -13.54 -8.08
N GLU A 4 10.62 -14.09 -9.26
CA GLU A 4 10.18 -13.46 -10.49
C GLU A 4 8.75 -13.91 -10.77
N VAL A 5 7.82 -12.94 -10.87
CA VAL A 5 6.40 -13.23 -11.08
C VAL A 5 6.15 -13.46 -12.56
N CYS A 6 5.58 -14.62 -12.89
CA CYS A 6 5.22 -14.95 -14.25
C CYS A 6 4.16 -13.99 -14.80
N THR A 7 4.42 -13.41 -15.97
CA THR A 7 3.52 -12.45 -16.63
C THR A 7 2.10 -12.98 -16.84
N ASP A 8 1.94 -14.27 -17.06
CA ASP A 8 0.63 -14.89 -17.24
C ASP A 8 -0.25 -14.83 -15.98
N LEU A 9 0.38 -14.73 -14.79
CA LEU A 9 -0.32 -14.59 -13.52
C LEU A 9 -0.70 -13.15 -13.22
N VAL A 10 -0.03 -12.17 -13.85
CA VAL A 10 -0.23 -10.75 -13.55
C VAL A 10 -1.67 -10.32 -13.84
N SER A 11 -2.18 -10.63 -15.03
CA SER A 11 -3.55 -10.24 -15.41
C SER A 11 -4.63 -10.89 -14.55
N LEU A 12 -4.39 -12.11 -14.07
CA LEU A 12 -5.32 -12.85 -13.21
C LEU A 12 -5.38 -12.29 -11.79
N SER A 13 -4.34 -11.61 -11.36
CA SER A 13 -4.18 -11.11 -9.99
C SER A 13 -3.97 -9.60 -9.92
N ILE A 14 -4.28 -8.88 -10.99
CA ILE A 14 -3.88 -7.48 -11.15
C ILE A 14 -4.27 -6.58 -9.97
N ASP A 15 -5.47 -6.76 -9.43
CA ASP A 15 -5.96 -5.94 -8.32
C ASP A 15 -5.40 -6.34 -6.95
N GLU A 16 -4.72 -7.48 -6.86
CA GLU A 16 -4.07 -7.93 -5.62
C GLU A 16 -2.61 -7.46 -5.49
N PHE A 17 -2.05 -6.86 -6.54
CA PHE A 17 -0.64 -6.45 -6.55
C PHE A 17 -0.25 -5.45 -5.45
N PRO A 18 -1.07 -4.50 -5.02
CA PRO A 18 -0.69 -3.65 -3.89
C PRO A 18 -0.27 -4.45 -2.64
N VAL A 19 -1.05 -5.43 -2.22
CA VAL A 19 -0.69 -6.26 -1.06
C VAL A 19 0.42 -7.27 -1.38
N LEU A 20 0.53 -7.74 -2.63
CA LEU A 20 1.65 -8.59 -3.06
C LEU A 20 2.99 -7.85 -3.04
N PHE A 21 3.02 -6.56 -3.36
CA PHE A 21 4.22 -5.73 -3.21
C PHE A 21 4.62 -5.57 -1.74
N ILE A 22 3.66 -5.51 -0.81
CA ILE A 22 3.96 -5.55 0.63
C ILE A 22 4.57 -6.90 1.02
N ALA A 23 4.01 -8.01 0.54
CA ALA A 23 4.58 -9.34 0.78
C ALA A 23 6.00 -9.45 0.22
N ALA A 24 6.25 -8.89 -0.98
CA ALA A 24 7.58 -8.82 -1.58
C ALA A 24 8.56 -8.02 -0.71
N ALA A 25 8.12 -6.89 -0.14
CA ALA A 25 8.92 -6.08 0.76
C ALA A 25 9.30 -6.81 2.06
N CYS A 26 8.50 -7.77 2.49
CA CYS A 26 8.76 -8.62 3.66
C CYS A 26 9.55 -9.90 3.32
N ALA A 27 9.69 -10.25 2.05
CA ALA A 27 10.40 -11.45 1.62
C ALA A 27 11.92 -11.33 1.83
N ARG A 28 12.62 -12.42 1.67
CA ARG A 28 14.10 -12.41 1.60
C ARG A 28 14.52 -12.46 0.14
N GLY A 29 15.33 -11.49 -0.27
CA GLY A 29 15.82 -11.35 -1.64
C GLY A 29 14.87 -10.53 -2.51
N GLN A 30 15.15 -10.51 -3.79
CA GLN A 30 14.51 -9.65 -4.76
C GLN A 30 13.26 -10.31 -5.35
N THR A 31 12.18 -9.55 -5.42
CA THR A 31 10.98 -9.90 -6.20
C THR A 31 10.88 -8.98 -7.39
N VAL A 32 10.68 -9.54 -8.57
CA VAL A 32 10.55 -8.80 -9.83
C VAL A 32 9.17 -9.06 -10.43
N VAL A 33 8.47 -7.99 -10.73
CA VAL A 33 7.18 -8.02 -11.42
C VAL A 33 7.29 -7.19 -12.68
N THR A 34 6.94 -7.77 -13.82
CA THR A 34 6.87 -7.11 -15.13
C THR A 34 5.54 -7.42 -15.80
N GLY A 35 5.19 -6.69 -16.86
CA GLY A 35 3.92 -6.89 -17.56
C GLY A 35 2.69 -6.40 -16.80
N ALA A 36 2.88 -5.52 -15.81
CA ALA A 36 1.83 -4.97 -14.95
C ALA A 36 1.48 -3.51 -15.27
N GLU A 37 1.65 -3.07 -16.52
CA GLU A 37 1.38 -1.69 -16.95
C GLU A 37 -0.05 -1.26 -16.64
N GLU A 38 -1.02 -2.18 -16.67
CA GLU A 38 -2.42 -1.91 -16.35
C GLU A 38 -2.60 -1.28 -14.96
N LEU A 39 -1.70 -1.55 -14.00
CA LEU A 39 -1.74 -0.95 -12.67
C LEU A 39 -1.58 0.58 -12.69
N ARG A 40 -1.02 1.16 -13.75
CA ARG A 40 -0.89 2.60 -13.89
C ARG A 40 -2.22 3.31 -14.20
N HIS A 41 -3.21 2.56 -14.64
CA HIS A 41 -4.51 3.04 -15.12
C HIS A 41 -5.67 2.59 -14.23
N LYS A 42 -5.41 2.39 -12.94
CA LYS A 42 -6.44 2.06 -11.93
C LYS A 42 -6.95 3.34 -11.26
N GLU A 43 -7.48 3.25 -10.05
CA GLU A 43 -7.94 4.39 -9.24
C GLU A 43 -6.80 5.38 -8.94
N SER A 44 -5.59 4.89 -8.98
CA SER A 44 -4.34 5.65 -8.98
C SER A 44 -3.32 5.00 -9.92
N ASP A 45 -2.16 5.64 -10.14
CA ASP A 45 -0.98 4.94 -10.67
C ASP A 45 -0.42 4.03 -9.57
N ARG A 46 -0.95 2.81 -9.47
CA ARG A 46 -0.60 1.86 -8.41
C ARG A 46 0.88 1.45 -8.41
N LEU A 47 1.55 1.44 -9.56
CA LEU A 47 3.00 1.21 -9.60
C LEU A 47 3.77 2.36 -8.94
N GLY A 48 3.48 3.59 -9.36
CA GLY A 48 4.15 4.78 -8.82
C GLY A 48 3.85 5.01 -7.35
N VAL A 49 2.59 4.88 -6.93
CA VAL A 49 2.18 5.09 -5.53
C VAL A 49 2.79 4.02 -4.62
N MET A 50 2.77 2.75 -5.02
CA MET A 50 3.40 1.68 -4.24
C MET A 50 4.91 1.85 -4.16
N ALA A 51 5.59 2.16 -5.27
CA ALA A 51 7.03 2.40 -5.28
C ALA A 51 7.43 3.55 -4.34
N THR A 52 6.70 4.66 -4.40
CA THR A 52 6.93 5.83 -3.54
C THR A 52 6.72 5.47 -2.07
N GLY A 53 5.59 4.84 -1.75
CA GLY A 53 5.27 4.45 -0.39
C GLY A 53 6.28 3.46 0.21
N LEU A 54 6.67 2.45 -0.54
CA LEU A 54 7.66 1.47 -0.10
C LEU A 54 9.03 2.13 0.16
N ARG A 55 9.45 3.06 -0.69
CA ARG A 55 10.70 3.84 -0.46
C ARG A 55 10.63 4.68 0.80
N ILE A 56 9.51 5.32 1.09
CA ILE A 56 9.29 6.06 2.34
C ILE A 56 9.48 5.13 3.55
N LEU A 57 9.03 3.88 3.45
CA LEU A 57 9.18 2.87 4.50
C LEU A 57 10.58 2.21 4.52
N GLY A 58 11.52 2.71 3.73
CA GLY A 58 12.91 2.26 3.72
C GLY A 58 13.18 1.02 2.85
N VAL A 59 12.23 0.60 2.03
CA VAL A 59 12.39 -0.53 1.11
C VAL A 59 13.07 -0.08 -0.18
N SER A 60 14.04 -0.86 -0.66
CA SER A 60 14.69 -0.61 -1.94
C SER A 60 13.80 -1.06 -3.09
N VAL A 61 13.38 -0.11 -3.93
CA VAL A 61 12.48 -0.35 -5.06
C VAL A 61 13.03 0.28 -6.31
N THR A 62 13.11 -0.50 -7.38
CA THR A 62 13.32 -0.01 -8.75
C THR A 62 11.99 -0.04 -9.48
N GLU A 63 11.59 1.09 -10.03
CA GLU A 63 10.35 1.26 -10.78
C GLU A 63 10.64 1.18 -12.28
N TYR A 64 9.87 0.34 -12.98
CA TYR A 64 9.87 0.23 -14.44
C TYR A 64 8.55 0.76 -15.00
N SER A 65 8.48 0.93 -16.32
CA SER A 65 7.23 1.35 -16.98
C SER A 65 6.07 0.38 -16.73
N ASP A 66 6.37 -0.91 -16.59
CA ASP A 66 5.41 -2.01 -16.51
C ASP A 66 5.53 -2.86 -15.24
N GLY A 67 6.24 -2.38 -14.22
CA GLY A 67 6.40 -3.18 -13.01
C GLY A 67 7.36 -2.60 -11.98
N LEU A 68 7.68 -3.42 -10.98
CA LEU A 68 8.59 -3.09 -9.89
C LEU A 68 9.59 -4.22 -9.65
N SER A 69 10.79 -3.86 -9.22
CA SER A 69 11.72 -4.75 -8.56
C SER A 69 11.87 -4.32 -7.10
N ILE A 70 11.59 -5.22 -6.17
CA ILE A 70 11.55 -4.95 -4.73
C ILE A 70 12.58 -5.83 -4.05
N GLU A 71 13.55 -5.22 -3.37
CA GLU A 71 14.47 -5.92 -2.49
C GLU A 71 13.84 -6.01 -1.11
N GLY A 72 13.48 -7.22 -0.71
CA GLY A 72 12.80 -7.46 0.56
C GLY A 72 13.74 -7.34 1.76
N GLY A 73 13.15 -6.97 2.89
CA GLY A 73 13.92 -6.76 4.10
C GLY A 73 13.09 -6.15 5.23
N SER A 74 13.64 -5.14 5.86
CA SER A 74 13.01 -4.45 6.98
C SER A 74 12.11 -3.31 6.49
N ILE A 75 10.93 -3.20 7.07
CA ILE A 75 9.99 -2.09 6.83
C ILE A 75 10.04 -1.15 8.03
N SER A 76 10.23 0.14 7.78
CA SER A 76 10.17 1.21 8.78
C SER A 76 8.76 1.78 8.88
N GLY A 77 8.51 2.67 9.86
CA GLY A 77 7.33 3.53 9.87
C GLY A 77 7.47 4.70 8.92
N GLY A 78 6.36 5.39 8.67
CA GLY A 78 6.36 6.58 7.83
C GLY A 78 4.96 7.07 7.52
N ARG A 79 4.88 8.13 6.72
CA ARG A 79 3.64 8.76 6.29
C ARG A 79 3.40 8.51 4.80
N ILE A 80 2.33 7.83 4.48
CA ILE A 80 1.97 7.39 3.14
C ILE A 80 0.73 8.13 2.67
N ASP A 81 0.76 8.63 1.46
CA ASP A 81 -0.42 9.14 0.78
C ASP A 81 -0.96 8.05 -0.15
N SER A 82 -2.16 7.55 0.14
CA SER A 82 -2.83 6.54 -0.69
C SER A 82 -3.36 7.09 -2.01
N GLN A 83 -3.36 8.41 -2.16
CA GLN A 83 -3.98 9.13 -3.28
C GLN A 83 -5.48 8.79 -3.49
N GLY A 84 -6.17 8.43 -2.41
CA GLY A 84 -7.57 8.05 -2.44
C GLY A 84 -7.83 6.63 -2.96
N ASP A 85 -6.79 5.85 -3.22
CA ASP A 85 -6.91 4.47 -3.67
C ASP A 85 -7.06 3.53 -2.46
N HIS A 86 -8.25 2.92 -2.33
CA HIS A 86 -8.58 2.04 -1.21
C HIS A 86 -7.67 0.80 -1.13
N ARG A 87 -7.24 0.23 -2.26
CA ARG A 87 -6.33 -0.93 -2.26
C ARG A 87 -4.93 -0.57 -1.79
N ILE A 88 -4.44 0.62 -2.15
CA ILE A 88 -3.18 1.16 -1.63
C ILE A 88 -3.28 1.37 -0.11
N ALA A 89 -4.35 2.03 0.34
CA ALA A 89 -4.56 2.29 1.77
C ALA A 89 -4.60 0.99 2.59
N MET A 90 -5.36 0.00 2.13
CA MET A 90 -5.44 -1.31 2.80
C MET A 90 -4.10 -2.06 2.78
N ALA A 91 -3.36 -2.02 1.66
CA ALA A 91 -2.06 -2.68 1.55
C ALA A 91 -1.05 -2.11 2.56
N PHE A 92 -0.94 -0.79 2.66
CA PHE A 92 -0.05 -0.16 3.64
C PHE A 92 -0.53 -0.34 5.10
N THR A 93 -1.83 -0.50 5.32
CA THR A 93 -2.34 -0.92 6.64
C THR A 93 -1.81 -2.30 7.01
N ILE A 94 -1.85 -3.25 6.09
CA ILE A 94 -1.28 -4.60 6.30
C ILE A 94 0.24 -4.55 6.51
N ALA A 95 0.94 -3.66 5.83
CA ALA A 95 2.39 -3.47 6.02
C ALA A 95 2.77 -3.15 7.46
N SER A 96 1.86 -2.53 8.24
CA SER A 96 2.09 -2.21 9.65
C SER A 96 2.39 -3.44 10.53
N LEU A 97 1.96 -4.63 10.12
CA LEU A 97 2.27 -5.89 10.83
C LEU A 97 3.77 -6.20 10.85
N ALA A 98 4.52 -5.76 9.84
CA ALA A 98 5.96 -6.00 9.71
C ALA A 98 6.79 -4.74 9.95
N ALA A 99 6.16 -3.59 10.07
CA ALA A 99 6.85 -2.31 10.23
C ALA A 99 7.43 -2.15 11.65
N LYS A 100 8.61 -1.54 11.73
CA LYS A 100 9.26 -1.22 13.01
C LYS A 100 8.75 0.05 13.67
N GLY A 101 7.83 0.77 13.02
CA GLY A 101 7.22 1.99 13.52
C GLY A 101 5.81 2.17 12.96
N ALA A 102 5.09 3.18 13.45
CA ALA A 102 3.75 3.47 12.97
C ALA A 102 3.74 3.91 11.51
N ILE A 103 2.73 3.48 10.76
CA ILE A 103 2.44 3.95 9.41
C ILE A 103 1.19 4.82 9.47
N GLU A 104 1.32 6.10 9.11
CA GLU A 104 0.21 7.02 8.92
C GLU A 104 -0.21 6.98 7.46
N ILE A 105 -1.49 6.77 7.19
CA ILE A 105 -2.01 6.69 5.83
C ILE A 105 -3.04 7.79 5.62
N LEU A 106 -2.83 8.60 4.58
CA LEU A 106 -3.70 9.72 4.23
C LEU A 106 -4.69 9.34 3.14
N ARG A 107 -5.81 10.07 3.09
CA ARG A 107 -6.85 9.95 2.06
C ARG A 107 -7.45 8.53 1.98
N THR A 108 -7.93 8.03 3.12
CA THR A 108 -8.40 6.65 3.28
C THR A 108 -9.92 6.50 3.20
N GLU A 109 -10.64 7.54 2.83
CA GLU A 109 -12.11 7.61 2.86
C GLU A 109 -12.76 6.51 2.01
N GLU A 110 -12.18 6.20 0.85
CA GLU A 110 -12.68 5.18 -0.08
C GLU A 110 -12.61 3.75 0.46
N VAL A 111 -11.83 3.50 1.53
CA VAL A 111 -11.81 2.19 2.19
C VAL A 111 -13.19 1.86 2.77
N ALA A 112 -13.85 2.83 3.41
CA ALA A 112 -15.19 2.63 3.99
C ALA A 112 -16.25 2.33 2.92
N THR A 113 -16.09 2.85 1.70
CA THR A 113 -16.98 2.58 0.57
C THR A 113 -16.75 1.20 -0.02
N SER A 114 -15.48 0.83 -0.24
CA SER A 114 -15.10 -0.40 -0.95
C SER A 114 -15.07 -1.64 -0.06
N PHE A 115 -14.69 -1.48 1.21
CA PHE A 115 -14.66 -2.55 2.21
C PHE A 115 -15.07 -1.98 3.58
N PRO A 116 -16.37 -1.78 3.85
CA PRO A 116 -16.87 -1.12 5.07
C PRO A 116 -16.36 -1.73 6.37
N ASP A 117 -16.19 -3.05 6.40
CA ASP A 117 -15.78 -3.79 7.60
C ASP A 117 -14.24 -3.91 7.75
N PHE A 118 -13.45 -3.31 6.85
CA PHE A 118 -11.99 -3.52 6.84
C PHE A 118 -11.34 -3.23 8.18
N VAL A 119 -11.60 -2.05 8.77
CA VAL A 119 -11.00 -1.66 10.06
C VAL A 119 -11.40 -2.64 11.17
N SER A 120 -12.67 -3.04 11.22
CA SER A 120 -13.17 -4.00 12.20
C SER A 120 -12.52 -5.37 12.04
N VAL A 121 -12.44 -5.87 10.81
CA VAL A 121 -11.79 -7.17 10.51
C VAL A 121 -10.31 -7.13 10.84
N ALA A 122 -9.61 -6.10 10.41
CA ALA A 122 -8.18 -5.94 10.66
C ALA A 122 -7.87 -5.84 12.17
N THR A 123 -8.65 -5.05 12.91
CA THR A 123 -8.50 -4.93 14.37
C THR A 123 -8.73 -6.25 15.08
N ARG A 124 -9.77 -7.00 14.71
CA ARG A 124 -10.04 -8.34 15.27
C ARG A 124 -8.94 -9.34 14.91
N SER A 125 -8.24 -9.11 13.80
CA SER A 125 -7.09 -9.92 13.36
C SER A 125 -5.78 -9.52 14.06
N GLY A 126 -5.81 -8.53 14.94
CA GLY A 126 -4.67 -8.13 15.78
C GLY A 126 -3.91 -6.89 15.31
N LEU A 127 -4.41 -6.16 14.29
CA LEU A 127 -3.82 -4.88 13.91
C LEU A 127 -4.25 -3.78 14.89
N ALA A 128 -3.29 -2.96 15.32
CA ALA A 128 -3.56 -1.75 16.08
C ALA A 128 -3.84 -0.60 15.10
N ILE A 129 -5.12 -0.25 14.92
CA ILE A 129 -5.55 0.78 13.97
C ILE A 129 -6.28 1.88 14.72
N GLU A 130 -5.90 3.12 14.46
CA GLU A 130 -6.62 4.32 14.89
C GLU A 130 -7.09 5.09 13.66
N VAL A 131 -8.39 5.36 13.59
CA VAL A 131 -8.96 6.19 12.52
C VAL A 131 -9.06 7.62 13.01
N VAL A 132 -8.23 8.50 12.47
CA VAL A 132 -8.22 9.92 12.79
C VAL A 132 -9.01 10.67 11.73
N ARG A 133 -10.08 11.36 12.13
CA ARG A 133 -10.81 12.27 11.25
C ARG A 133 -10.09 13.62 11.24
N SER A 134 -9.72 14.13 10.06
CA SER A 134 -9.29 15.52 9.94
C SER A 134 -10.44 16.43 10.37
N ARG A 135 -10.21 17.31 11.33
CA ARG A 135 -11.17 18.40 11.63
C ARG A 135 -11.26 19.27 10.38
N GLY A 136 -12.47 19.38 9.83
CA GLY A 136 -12.75 20.31 8.76
C GLY A 136 -12.39 21.74 9.20
N LYS A 137 -11.97 22.56 8.26
CA LYS A 137 -11.63 23.98 8.46
C LYS A 137 -12.89 24.86 8.72
N ASP A 138 -13.97 24.33 9.23
CA ASP A 138 -15.25 25.04 9.35
C ASP A 138 -15.53 25.64 10.74
N ASP A 139 -14.52 25.71 11.63
CA ASP A 139 -14.69 26.34 12.96
C ASP A 139 -13.89 27.66 13.11
N LEU A 140 -13.79 28.46 12.07
CA LEU A 140 -13.26 29.82 12.14
C LEU A 140 -14.22 30.84 11.52
N SER A 141 -15.50 30.79 11.93
CA SER A 141 -16.41 31.89 11.72
C SER A 141 -17.36 31.98 12.91
N ASP A 142 -16.88 32.57 14.00
CA ASP A 142 -17.71 33.29 14.99
C ASP A 142 -16.76 33.87 16.05
N GLU A 143 -16.23 35.07 15.73
CA GLU A 143 -16.01 36.19 16.67
C GLU A 143 -15.97 37.51 15.88
#